data_52a355a7ecd42f3f1f4720c3c51b2947
#
_entry.id   52a355a7ecd42f3f1f4720c3c51b2947
#
_cell.length_a   1.000
_cell.length_b   1.000
_cell.length_c   1.000
_cell.angle_alpha   90.00
_cell.angle_beta   90.00
_cell.angle_gamma   90.00
#
_symmetry.space_group_name_H-M   'P 1'
#
loop_
_entity.id
_entity.type
_entity.pdbx_description
1 polymer ?
#
loop_
_entity_poly.entity_id
_entity_poly.type
_entity_poly.pdbx_seq_one_letter_code
_entity_poly.pdbx_strand_id
1 'polypeptide(L)'
;MDRTAVVADGASKPAGPYSHAVRSGDLLFISGQGPFDNQGALVGTTFAEHLRSVFDNLAIIARAAGGDINDIVRLGAYLEDYSNFQEYNAFMGEYLRPPYPARTTIPVPTLGIPIELDAVIAMPPRATQPPTA
;
A
#
# COMPACT_ATOMS: atom_id res chain seq x y z
N MET A 1 -3.98 -1.35 -24.29
CA MET A 1 -3.37 -1.76 -23.02
C MET A 1 -4.40 -1.68 -21.92
N ASP A 2 -4.56 -2.78 -21.21
CA ASP A 2 -5.56 -2.86 -20.16
C ASP A 2 -5.03 -2.27 -18.86
N ARG A 3 -5.74 -1.27 -18.31
CA ARG A 3 -5.48 -0.72 -16.99
C ARG A 3 -6.80 -0.39 -16.33
N THR A 4 -6.99 -0.92 -15.13
CA THR A 4 -8.25 -0.77 -14.42
C THR A 4 -7.99 -0.08 -13.09
N ALA A 5 -8.69 1.03 -12.86
CA ALA A 5 -8.62 1.75 -11.60
C ALA A 5 -9.35 0.98 -10.50
N VAL A 6 -8.80 1.01 -9.30
CA VAL A 6 -9.39 0.40 -8.11
C VAL A 6 -9.83 1.50 -7.16
N VAL A 7 -11.06 1.41 -6.68
CA VAL A 7 -11.59 2.29 -5.64
C VAL A 7 -11.76 1.44 -4.37
N ALA A 8 -11.18 1.93 -3.27
CA ALA A 8 -11.25 1.25 -1.97
C ALA A 8 -11.90 2.17 -0.95
N ASP A 9 -13.16 1.91 -0.63
CA ASP A 9 -13.96 2.80 0.23
C ASP A 9 -13.41 2.92 1.65
N GLY A 10 -12.72 1.90 2.14
CA GLY A 10 -12.13 1.91 3.49
C GLY A 10 -10.80 2.63 3.59
N ALA A 11 -10.18 2.98 2.48
CA ALA A 11 -8.89 3.67 2.46
C ALA A 11 -9.07 5.18 2.41
N SER A 12 -8.01 5.92 2.73
CA SER A 12 -7.98 7.37 2.59
C SER A 12 -8.27 7.77 1.14
N LYS A 13 -9.13 8.77 0.96
CA LYS A 13 -9.46 9.26 -0.39
C LYS A 13 -8.22 9.87 -1.07
N PRO A 14 -8.05 9.66 -2.38
CA PRO A 14 -6.97 10.32 -3.10
C PRO A 14 -7.05 11.85 -2.96
N ALA A 15 -5.92 12.48 -2.70
CA ALA A 15 -5.82 13.92 -2.51
C ALA A 15 -5.66 14.69 -3.83
N GLY A 16 -5.74 14.01 -4.98
CA GLY A 16 -5.56 14.62 -6.29
C GLY A 16 -6.04 13.69 -7.41
N PRO A 17 -5.67 13.98 -8.65
CA PRO A 17 -6.15 13.22 -9.81
C PRO A 17 -5.39 11.89 -9.98
N TYR A 18 -5.52 10.98 -9.01
CA TYR A 18 -4.93 9.65 -9.05
C TYR A 18 -5.87 8.63 -8.41
N SER A 19 -5.66 7.36 -8.75
CA SER A 19 -6.44 6.25 -8.21
C SER A 19 -5.77 5.67 -6.97
N HIS A 20 -6.53 5.01 -6.10
CA HIS A 20 -5.94 4.22 -5.01
C HIS A 20 -4.95 3.21 -5.55
N ALA A 21 -5.33 2.51 -6.62
CA ALA A 21 -4.47 1.56 -7.30
C ALA A 21 -4.91 1.40 -8.75
N VAL A 22 -4.01 0.87 -9.56
CA VAL A 22 -4.30 0.53 -10.96
C VAL A 22 -3.81 -0.89 -11.20
N ARG A 23 -4.69 -1.73 -11.70
CA ARG A 23 -4.32 -3.07 -12.15
C ARG A 23 -3.94 -3.03 -13.62
N SER A 24 -2.81 -3.66 -13.96
CA SER A 24 -2.37 -3.88 -15.33
C SER A 24 -1.83 -5.31 -15.42
N GLY A 25 -2.47 -6.16 -16.22
CA GLY A 25 -2.14 -7.58 -16.28
C GLY A 25 -2.36 -8.23 -14.91
N ASP A 26 -1.35 -8.92 -14.42
CA ASP A 26 -1.37 -9.59 -13.11
C ASP A 26 -0.61 -8.81 -12.04
N LEU A 27 -0.45 -7.50 -12.24
CA LEU A 27 0.17 -6.61 -11.25
C LEU A 27 -0.80 -5.52 -10.84
N LEU A 28 -0.78 -5.20 -9.56
CA LEU A 28 -1.52 -4.08 -8.98
C LEU A 28 -0.52 -3.05 -8.46
N PHE A 29 -0.64 -1.83 -8.96
CA PHE A 29 0.19 -0.70 -8.56
C PHE A 29 -0.59 0.16 -7.59
N ILE A 30 -0.14 0.23 -6.33
CA ILE A 30 -0.81 0.99 -5.28
C ILE A 30 -0.11 2.32 -5.09
N SER A 31 -0.87 3.40 -5.16
CA SER A 31 -0.39 4.76 -4.91
C SER A 31 0.14 4.92 -3.50
N GLY A 32 1.01 5.90 -3.30
CA GLY A 32 1.52 6.25 -1.97
C GLY A 32 0.42 6.42 -0.95
N GLN A 33 0.55 5.71 0.17
CA GLN A 33 -0.37 5.76 1.29
C GLN A 33 0.34 6.31 2.51
N GLY A 34 -0.30 7.26 3.18
CA GLY A 34 0.10 7.72 4.49
C GLY A 34 -0.80 7.11 5.58
N PRO A 35 -0.51 7.40 6.86
CA PRO A 35 -1.30 6.88 7.97
C PRO A 35 -2.57 7.73 8.21
N PHE A 36 -3.44 7.77 7.22
CA PHE A 36 -4.67 8.56 7.24
C PHE A 36 -5.90 7.67 7.16
N ASP A 37 -6.99 8.11 7.80
CA ASP A 37 -8.28 7.44 7.67
C ASP A 37 -8.99 7.88 6.36
N ASN A 38 -10.21 7.37 6.14
CA ASN A 38 -10.96 7.67 4.93
C ASN A 38 -11.51 9.11 4.90
N GLN A 39 -11.32 9.86 5.96
CA GLN A 39 -11.66 11.29 6.02
C GLN A 39 -10.43 12.19 5.93
N GLY A 40 -9.25 11.60 5.75
CA GLY A 40 -8.00 12.34 5.61
C GLY A 40 -7.36 12.77 6.93
N ALA A 41 -7.83 12.25 8.06
CA ALA A 41 -7.24 12.56 9.36
C ALA A 41 -6.09 11.59 9.67
N LEU A 42 -5.03 12.14 10.26
CA LEU A 42 -3.89 11.34 10.71
C LEU A 42 -4.34 10.37 11.81
N VAL A 43 -4.03 9.08 11.64
CA VAL A 43 -4.41 8.03 12.58
C VAL A 43 -3.27 7.77 13.55
N GLY A 44 -3.56 7.93 14.86
CA GLY A 44 -2.61 7.62 15.91
C GLY A 44 -1.64 8.77 16.23
N THR A 45 -0.85 8.57 17.28
CA THR A 45 0.12 9.55 17.78
C THR A 45 1.53 8.97 17.87
N THR A 46 1.67 7.63 17.91
CA THR A 46 2.98 6.96 17.95
C THR A 46 3.36 6.48 16.55
N PHE A 47 4.65 6.31 16.33
CA PHE A 47 5.13 5.77 15.07
C PHE A 47 4.61 4.35 14.81
N ALA A 48 4.49 3.53 15.86
CA ALA A 48 3.90 2.19 15.74
C ALA A 48 2.45 2.24 15.24
N GLU A 49 1.66 3.18 15.73
CA GLU A 49 0.28 3.38 15.26
C GLU A 49 0.26 3.86 13.80
N HIS A 50 1.19 4.75 13.43
CA HIS A 50 1.32 5.20 12.05
C HIS A 50 1.69 4.04 11.11
N LEU A 51 2.62 3.18 11.52
CA LEU A 51 3.00 1.99 10.75
C LEU A 51 1.79 1.08 10.53
N ARG A 52 1.04 0.78 11.59
CA ARG A 52 -0.15 -0.06 11.50
C ARG A 52 -1.14 0.52 10.49
N SER A 53 -1.42 1.81 10.60
CA SER A 53 -2.37 2.48 9.72
C SER A 53 -1.95 2.43 8.25
N VAL A 54 -0.68 2.71 7.95
CA VAL A 54 -0.23 2.76 6.55
C VAL A 54 -0.21 1.37 5.92
N PHE A 55 0.22 0.34 6.66
CA PHE A 55 0.18 -1.03 6.16
C PHE A 55 -1.27 -1.52 5.99
N ASP A 56 -2.15 -1.19 6.93
CA ASP A 56 -3.56 -1.54 6.82
C ASP A 56 -4.22 -0.87 5.60
N ASN A 57 -3.85 0.37 5.28
CA ASN A 57 -4.33 1.04 4.06
C ASN A 57 -3.90 0.28 2.80
N LEU A 58 -2.66 -0.18 2.73
CA LEU A 58 -2.21 -1.02 1.63
C LEU A 58 -3.03 -2.32 1.56
N ALA A 59 -3.27 -2.96 2.70
CA ALA A 59 -4.03 -4.21 2.78
C ALA A 59 -5.50 -4.01 2.33
N ILE A 60 -6.12 -2.92 2.73
CA ILE A 60 -7.50 -2.57 2.34
C ILE A 60 -7.58 -2.40 0.81
N ILE A 61 -6.63 -1.68 0.22
CA ILE A 61 -6.62 -1.44 -1.23
C ILE A 61 -6.35 -2.75 -1.98
N ALA A 62 -5.40 -3.56 -1.54
CA ALA A 62 -5.11 -4.86 -2.16
C ALA A 62 -6.36 -5.74 -2.16
N ARG A 63 -7.06 -5.82 -1.02
CA ARG A 63 -8.28 -6.63 -0.86
C ARG A 63 -9.41 -6.11 -1.75
N ALA A 64 -9.59 -4.80 -1.86
CA ALA A 64 -10.59 -4.20 -2.72
C ALA A 64 -10.37 -4.57 -4.20
N ALA A 65 -9.13 -4.82 -4.59
CA ALA A 65 -8.78 -5.26 -5.94
C ALA A 65 -8.86 -6.78 -6.14
N GLY A 66 -9.13 -7.54 -5.08
CA GLY A 66 -9.16 -9.01 -5.13
C GLY A 66 -7.81 -9.67 -4.88
N GLY A 67 -6.85 -8.94 -4.33
CA GLY A 67 -5.52 -9.42 -3.97
C GLY A 67 -5.29 -9.51 -2.47
N ASP A 68 -4.05 -9.78 -2.11
CA ASP A 68 -3.61 -9.90 -0.72
C ASP A 68 -2.29 -9.16 -0.55
N ILE A 69 -2.16 -8.39 0.53
CA ILE A 69 -0.92 -7.66 0.83
C ILE A 69 0.28 -8.61 0.95
N ASN A 70 0.08 -9.87 1.31
CA ASN A 70 1.17 -10.84 1.40
C ASN A 70 1.68 -11.32 0.04
N ASP A 71 1.02 -10.95 -1.05
CA ASP A 71 1.52 -11.17 -2.41
C ASP A 71 2.29 -9.96 -2.94
N ILE A 72 2.76 -9.11 -2.03
CA ILE A 72 3.55 -7.92 -2.36
C ILE A 72 4.90 -8.32 -2.98
N VAL A 73 5.23 -7.70 -4.11
CA VAL A 73 6.50 -7.95 -4.81
C VAL A 73 7.46 -6.76 -4.72
N ARG A 74 6.93 -5.56 -4.50
CA ARG A 74 7.72 -4.34 -4.40
C ARG A 74 7.11 -3.39 -3.36
N LEU A 75 7.96 -2.84 -2.48
CA LEU A 75 7.58 -1.83 -1.51
C LEU A 75 8.53 -0.63 -1.62
N GLY A 76 7.99 0.55 -1.81
CA GLY A 76 8.70 1.81 -1.64
C GLY A 76 8.33 2.43 -0.30
N ALA A 77 9.30 2.86 0.48
CA ALA A 77 9.08 3.44 1.79
C ALA A 77 9.80 4.78 1.91
N TYR A 78 9.08 5.77 2.43
CA TYR A 78 9.53 7.15 2.54
C TYR A 78 9.35 7.57 3.99
N LEU A 79 10.48 7.77 4.72
CA LEU A 79 10.48 8.11 6.14
C LEU A 79 10.81 9.59 6.32
N GLU A 80 10.02 10.28 7.12
CA GLU A 80 10.34 11.65 7.49
C GLU A 80 11.58 11.70 8.39
N ASP A 81 11.64 10.79 9.38
CA ASP A 81 12.75 10.68 10.32
C ASP A 81 13.36 9.29 10.19
N TYR A 82 14.60 9.23 9.69
CA TYR A 82 15.29 7.95 9.45
C TYR A 82 15.67 7.24 10.75
N SER A 83 15.62 7.91 11.91
CA SER A 83 15.82 7.23 13.20
C SER A 83 14.73 6.20 13.49
N ASN A 84 13.60 6.26 12.77
CA ASN A 84 12.52 5.27 12.86
C ASN A 84 12.75 4.02 12.01
N PHE A 85 13.88 3.91 11.32
CA PHE A 85 14.14 2.81 10.39
C PHE A 85 14.08 1.43 11.07
N GLN A 86 14.67 1.30 12.27
CA GLN A 86 14.70 0.01 12.97
C GLN A 86 13.30 -0.44 13.40
N GLU A 87 12.50 0.47 13.89
CA GLU A 87 11.11 0.17 14.28
C GLU A 87 10.28 -0.23 13.06
N TYR A 88 10.45 0.47 11.94
CA TYR A 88 9.81 0.13 10.68
C TYR A 88 10.22 -1.26 10.19
N ASN A 89 11.51 -1.59 10.23
CA ASN A 89 12.02 -2.92 9.87
C ASN A 89 11.36 -4.02 10.70
N ALA A 90 11.33 -3.86 12.01
CA ALA A 90 10.77 -4.85 12.91
C ALA A 90 9.26 -5.04 12.64
N PHE A 91 8.54 -3.94 12.48
CA PHE A 91 7.10 -3.99 12.20
C PHE A 91 6.81 -4.71 10.87
N MET A 92 7.52 -4.35 9.81
CA MET A 92 7.34 -4.97 8.50
C MET A 92 7.60 -6.47 8.55
N GLY A 93 8.65 -6.89 9.27
CA GLY A 93 9.01 -8.29 9.40
C GLY A 93 7.94 -9.13 10.11
N GLU A 94 7.15 -8.51 10.98
CA GLU A 94 6.04 -9.18 11.67
C GLU A 94 4.73 -9.09 10.89
N TYR A 95 4.51 -7.97 10.19
CA TYR A 95 3.26 -7.73 9.46
C TYR A 95 3.16 -8.59 8.19
N LEU A 96 4.27 -8.70 7.45
CA LEU A 96 4.32 -9.45 6.20
C LEU A 96 4.93 -10.84 6.42
N ARG A 97 4.57 -11.78 5.55
CA ARG A 97 5.13 -13.14 5.54
C ARG A 97 6.19 -13.26 4.45
N PRO A 98 7.26 -14.05 4.69
CA PRO A 98 8.19 -14.39 3.59
C PRO A 98 7.48 -15.11 2.43
N PRO A 99 7.93 -14.94 1.19
CA PRO A 99 9.07 -14.12 0.81
C PRO A 99 8.75 -12.62 0.92
N TYR A 100 9.69 -11.85 1.48
CA TYR A 100 9.51 -10.40 1.61
C TYR A 100 9.64 -9.71 0.26
N PRO A 101 9.00 -8.55 0.05
CA PRO A 101 9.10 -7.80 -1.20
C PRO A 101 10.50 -7.26 -1.44
N ALA A 102 10.83 -6.99 -2.70
CA ALA A 102 11.93 -6.09 -3.01
C ALA A 102 11.58 -4.70 -2.46
N ARG A 103 12.54 -4.04 -1.80
CA ARG A 103 12.25 -2.82 -1.05
C ARG A 103 13.32 -1.75 -1.25
N THR A 104 12.87 -0.50 -1.35
CA THR A 104 13.70 0.69 -1.20
C THR A 104 13.12 1.54 -0.08
N THR A 105 13.98 2.01 0.83
CA THR A 105 13.60 2.91 1.91
C THR A 105 14.52 4.12 1.88
N ILE A 106 13.95 5.31 1.84
CA ILE A 106 14.72 6.56 1.82
C ILE A 106 14.14 7.56 2.82
N PRO A 107 15.01 8.39 3.44
CA PRO A 107 14.56 9.54 4.20
C PRO A 107 14.25 10.69 3.23
N VAL A 108 13.09 11.30 3.39
CA VAL A 108 12.69 12.45 2.57
C VAL A 108 11.86 13.41 3.40
N PRO A 109 11.86 14.73 3.09
CA PRO A 109 10.92 15.64 3.71
C PRO A 109 9.52 15.34 3.17
N THR A 110 8.66 14.83 4.04
CA THR A 110 7.31 14.38 3.71
C THR A 110 6.23 15.36 4.14
N LEU A 111 6.62 16.58 4.53
CA LEU A 111 5.72 17.65 4.97
C LEU A 111 4.81 17.23 6.14
N GLY A 112 5.40 16.51 7.12
CA GLY A 112 4.68 16.10 8.32
C GLY A 112 4.03 14.74 8.26
N ILE A 113 4.19 14.01 7.16
CA ILE A 113 3.73 12.62 7.07
C ILE A 113 4.84 11.71 7.63
N PRO A 114 4.60 10.98 8.74
CA PRO A 114 5.69 10.21 9.37
C PRO A 114 6.25 9.10 8.50
N ILE A 115 5.41 8.47 7.69
CA ILE A 115 5.79 7.42 6.76
C ILE A 115 4.79 7.36 5.60
N GLU A 116 5.30 7.15 4.42
CA GLU A 116 4.49 6.89 3.23
C GLU A 116 5.00 5.62 2.56
N LEU A 117 4.08 4.78 2.11
CA LEU A 117 4.40 3.53 1.41
C LEU A 117 3.66 3.45 0.09
N ASP A 118 4.36 3.00 -0.95
CA ASP A 118 3.71 2.53 -2.18
C ASP A 118 4.09 1.07 -2.42
N ALA A 119 3.32 0.38 -3.25
CA ALA A 119 3.51 -1.06 -3.39
C ALA A 119 3.09 -1.57 -4.77
N VAL A 120 3.68 -2.69 -5.15
CA VAL A 120 3.23 -3.51 -6.28
C VAL A 120 2.87 -4.88 -5.75
N ILE A 121 1.68 -5.35 -6.07
CA ILE A 121 1.12 -6.63 -5.60
C ILE A 121 0.99 -7.55 -6.79
N ALA A 122 1.43 -8.81 -6.66
CA ALA A 122 1.12 -9.85 -7.63
C ALA A 122 -0.34 -10.28 -7.44
N MET A 123 -1.09 -10.27 -8.52
CA MET A 123 -2.51 -10.57 -8.48
C MET A 123 -2.79 -11.97 -9.00
N PRO A 124 -3.82 -12.66 -8.47
CA PRO A 124 -4.27 -13.89 -9.08
C PRO A 124 -4.73 -13.60 -10.51
N PRO A 125 -4.60 -14.55 -11.44
CA PRO A 125 -5.12 -14.37 -12.80
C PRO A 125 -6.59 -13.99 -12.77
N ARG A 126 -7.00 -13.10 -13.70
CA ARG A 126 -8.40 -12.77 -13.86
C ARG A 126 -9.17 -14.04 -14.25
N ALA A 127 -10.38 -14.21 -13.68
CA ALA A 127 -11.25 -15.31 -14.06
C ALA A 127 -11.52 -15.22 -15.56
N THR A 128 -11.25 -16.34 -16.28
CA THR A 128 -11.64 -16.45 -17.68
C THR A 128 -13.17 -16.57 -17.73
N GLN A 129 -13.81 -15.70 -18.51
CA GLN A 129 -15.22 -15.88 -18.78
C GLN A 129 -15.42 -17.17 -19.58
N PRO A 130 -16.41 -18.00 -19.20
CA PRO A 130 -16.73 -19.14 -20.03
C PRO A 130 -17.13 -18.65 -21.43
N PRO A 131 -16.74 -19.39 -22.50
CA PRO A 131 -17.14 -18.98 -23.83
C PRO A 131 -18.65 -18.89 -23.93
N THR A 132 -19.13 -17.76 -24.44
CA THR A 132 -20.56 -17.62 -24.77
C THR A 132 -20.87 -18.56 -25.93
N ALA A 133 -21.79 -19.46 -25.70
CA ALA A 133 -22.26 -20.36 -26.74
C ALA A 133 -22.96 -19.60 -27.86
#